data_e534c929d788d6377d275c2642f33655
#
_entry.id   e534c929d788d6377d275c2642f33655
#
_cell.length_a   1.000
_cell.length_b   1.000
_cell.length_c   1.000
_cell.angle_alpha   90.00
_cell.angle_beta   90.00
_cell.angle_gamma   90.00
#
_symmetry.space_group_name_H-M   'P 1'
#
loop_
_entity.id
_entity.type
_entity.pdbx_description
1 polymer ?
#
loop_
_entity_poly.entity_id
_entity_poly.type
_entity_poly.pdbx_seq_one_letter_code
_entity_poly.pdbx_strand_id
1 'polypeptide(L)' 'MSEKAYKKIRVVGCSVQNMEKAIEIAVAKTTDGHHGNGWFEVVEMRGAITDGKVTEWQATVDIAAKVD' A
#
# COMPACT_ATOMS: atom_id res chain seq x y z
N MET A 1 -23.74 -11.31 13.33
CA MET A 1 -24.10 -10.04 12.70
C MET A 1 -23.24 -9.80 11.49
N SER A 2 -23.88 -9.35 10.42
CA SER A 2 -23.16 -9.08 9.18
C SER A 2 -22.86 -7.61 8.97
N GLU A 3 -23.30 -6.76 9.88
CA GLU A 3 -23.03 -5.34 9.77
C GLU A 3 -21.60 -5.02 10.23
N LYS A 4 -20.86 -4.32 9.40
CA LYS A 4 -19.47 -4.02 9.69
C LYS A 4 -19.04 -2.76 8.96
N ALA A 5 -17.93 -2.19 9.41
CA ALA A 5 -17.39 -0.99 8.83
C ALA A 5 -15.89 -1.15 8.63
N TYR A 6 -15.36 -0.43 7.66
CA TYR A 6 -13.94 -0.43 7.35
C TYR A 6 -13.41 0.99 7.35
N LYS A 7 -12.19 1.12 7.80
CA LYS A 7 -11.47 2.38 7.75
C LYS A 7 -10.46 2.30 6.61
N LYS A 8 -10.35 3.36 5.84
CA LYS A 8 -9.38 3.39 4.73
C LYS A 8 -8.33 4.46 5.00
N ILE A 9 -7.08 4.08 4.76
CA ILE A 9 -5.95 4.98 4.92
C ILE A 9 -5.17 4.96 3.62
N ARG A 10 -4.74 6.13 3.16
CA ARG A 10 -3.94 6.24 1.94
C ARG A 10 -2.47 6.39 2.29
N VAL A 11 -1.63 5.53 1.72
CA VAL A 11 -0.19 5.55 1.97
C VAL A 11 0.56 5.34 0.66
N VAL A 12 1.82 5.77 0.65
CA VAL A 12 2.71 5.55 -0.49
C VAL A 12 3.81 4.61 -0.05
N GLY A 13 3.92 3.48 -0.74
CA GLY A 13 5.03 2.56 -0.50
C GLY A 13 6.08 2.74 -1.59
N CYS A 14 7.33 2.56 -1.24
CA CYS A 14 8.44 2.74 -2.18
C CYS A 14 9.35 1.52 -2.13
N SER A 15 9.89 1.14 -3.29
CA SER A 15 10.83 0.02 -3.37
C SER A 15 11.79 0.26 -4.53
N VAL A 16 13.04 -0.13 -4.32
CA VAL A 16 14.02 -0.10 -5.40
C VAL A 16 13.95 -1.37 -6.25
N GLN A 17 13.17 -2.35 -5.84
CA GLN A 17 13.09 -3.64 -6.51
C GLN A 17 12.01 -3.72 -7.58
N ASN A 18 10.76 -3.50 -7.21
CA ASN A 18 9.65 -3.58 -8.15
C ASN A 18 8.38 -3.01 -7.54
N MET A 19 7.33 -2.95 -8.36
CA MET A 19 6.05 -2.37 -7.93
C MET A 19 5.35 -3.23 -6.88
N GLU A 20 5.40 -4.55 -7.03
CA GLU A 20 4.79 -5.44 -6.05
C GLU A 20 5.38 -5.22 -4.67
N LYS A 21 6.69 -5.06 -4.61
CA LYS A 21 7.37 -4.84 -3.34
C LYS A 21 6.96 -3.49 -2.74
N ALA A 22 6.78 -2.48 -3.57
CA ALA A 22 6.32 -1.18 -3.10
C ALA A 22 4.95 -1.30 -2.43
N ILE A 23 4.04 -2.07 -3.03
CA ILE A 23 2.72 -2.31 -2.46
C ILE A 23 2.84 -3.07 -1.13
N GLU A 24 3.65 -4.12 -1.11
CA GLU A 24 3.84 -4.91 0.11
C GLU A 24 4.39 -4.08 1.26
N ILE A 25 5.33 -3.20 0.95
CA ILE A 25 5.90 -2.31 1.97
C ILE A 25 4.84 -1.38 2.53
N ALA A 26 4.00 -0.80 1.66
CA ALA A 26 2.92 0.07 2.11
C ALA A 26 1.97 -0.68 3.05
N VAL A 27 1.59 -1.89 2.68
CA VAL A 27 0.69 -2.70 3.50
C VAL A 27 1.35 -3.07 4.82
N ALA A 28 2.58 -3.56 4.77
CA ALA A 28 3.27 -4.02 5.97
C ALA A 28 3.46 -2.90 7.00
N LYS A 29 3.83 -1.72 6.52
CA LYS A 29 4.07 -0.60 7.42
C LYS A 29 2.79 -0.02 8.00
N THR A 30 1.69 -0.11 7.27
CA THR A 30 0.42 0.40 7.72
C THR A 30 -0.28 -0.55 8.68
N THR A 31 -0.12 -1.85 8.44
CA THR A 31 -0.80 -2.88 9.22
C THR A 31 0.06 -3.46 10.32
N ASP A 32 1.15 -2.80 10.66
CA ASP A 32 2.06 -3.26 11.70
C ASP A 32 1.29 -3.53 13.00
N GLY A 33 1.42 -4.76 13.50
CA GLY A 33 0.74 -5.17 14.71
C GLY A 33 -0.71 -5.57 14.54
N HIS A 34 -1.29 -5.39 13.37
CA HIS A 34 -2.66 -5.78 13.10
C HIS A 34 -2.70 -7.16 12.44
N HIS A 35 -3.67 -7.95 12.85
CA HIS A 35 -3.85 -9.30 12.31
C HIS A 35 -5.23 -9.48 11.68
N GLY A 36 -5.96 -8.41 11.52
CA GLY A 36 -7.26 -8.47 10.89
C GLY A 36 -7.16 -8.53 9.37
N ASN A 37 -8.26 -8.84 8.74
CA ASN A 37 -8.35 -8.91 7.29
C ASN A 37 -8.84 -7.60 6.73
N GLY A 38 -8.46 -7.34 5.51
CA GLY A 38 -8.90 -6.18 4.78
C GLY A 38 -8.48 -6.32 3.35
N TRP A 39 -8.35 -5.20 2.67
CA TRP A 39 -7.89 -5.21 1.28
C TRP A 39 -7.14 -3.92 0.99
N PHE A 40 -6.50 -3.89 -0.16
CA PHE A 40 -5.88 -2.68 -0.66
C PHE A 40 -6.41 -2.37 -2.05
N GLU A 41 -6.34 -1.09 -2.40
CA GLU A 41 -6.69 -0.63 -3.75
C GLU A 41 -5.52 0.22 -4.23
N VAL A 42 -5.08 -0.02 -5.45
CA VAL A 42 -3.99 0.78 -6.02
C VAL A 42 -4.60 2.05 -6.60
N VAL A 43 -4.17 3.19 -6.09
CA VAL A 43 -4.65 4.49 -6.55
C VAL A 43 -3.78 5.02 -7.67
N GLU A 44 -2.46 4.88 -7.51
CA GLU A 44 -1.52 5.39 -8.49
C GLU A 44 -0.24 4.55 -8.45
N MET A 45 0.30 4.29 -9.62
CA MET A 45 1.61 3.65 -9.75
C MET A 45 2.52 4.62 -10.47
N ARG A 46 3.67 4.88 -9.89
CA ARG A 46 4.64 5.80 -10.47
C ARG A 46 6.04 5.38 -10.08
N GLY A 47 7.01 6.08 -10.56
CA GLY A 47 8.39 5.80 -10.19
C GLY A 47 9.27 7.00 -10.42
N ALA A 48 10.47 6.92 -9.91
CA ALA A 48 11.48 7.95 -10.09
C ALA A 48 12.44 7.52 -11.18
N ILE A 49 12.88 8.46 -11.98
CA ILE A 49 13.84 8.22 -13.05
C ILE A 49 15.06 9.08 -12.79
N THR A 50 16.24 8.47 -12.87
CA THR A 50 17.50 9.18 -12.76
C THR A 50 18.41 8.69 -13.88
N ASP A 51 18.90 9.60 -14.71
CA ASP A 51 19.80 9.27 -15.81
C ASP A 51 19.22 8.20 -16.73
N GLY A 52 17.91 8.30 -17.03
CA GLY A 52 17.25 7.40 -17.96
C GLY A 52 16.91 6.03 -17.40
N LYS A 53 17.07 5.84 -16.11
CA LYS A 53 16.77 4.55 -15.47
C LYS A 53 15.76 4.73 -14.35
N VAL A 54 14.94 3.71 -14.16
CA VAL A 54 14.01 3.69 -13.03
C VAL A 54 14.81 3.40 -11.77
N THR A 55 14.77 4.33 -10.84
CA THR A 55 15.54 4.21 -9.60
C THR A 55 14.66 3.84 -8.40
N GLU A 56 13.36 4.07 -8.52
CA GLU A 56 12.46 3.74 -7.42
C GLU A 56 11.05 3.52 -7.94
N TRP A 57 10.39 2.53 -7.41
CA TRP A 57 8.98 2.22 -7.70
C TRP A 57 8.15 2.75 -6.55
N GLN A 58 7.08 3.48 -6.86
CA GLN A 58 6.22 4.10 -5.86
C GLN A 58 4.77 3.72 -6.12
N ALA A 59 4.11 3.19 -5.11
CA ALA A 59 2.70 2.80 -5.22
C ALA A 59 1.91 3.55 -4.18
N THR A 60 0.90 4.29 -4.62
CA THR A 60 -0.07 4.92 -3.73
C THR A 60 -1.22 3.95 -3.59
N VAL A 61 -1.48 3.51 -2.38
CA VAL A 61 -2.55 2.54 -2.12
C VAL A 61 -3.45 3.02 -1.01
N ASP A 62 -4.71 2.66 -1.13
CA ASP A 62 -5.68 2.80 -0.06
C ASP A 62 -5.77 1.44 0.62
N ILE A 63 -5.61 1.44 1.92
CA ILE A 63 -5.66 0.20 2.70
C ILE A 63 -6.88 0.25 3.58
N ALA A 64 -7.73 -0.76 3.46
CA ALA A 64 -8.96 -0.86 4.22
C ALA A 64 -8.79 -1.92 5.30
N ALA A 65 -9.13 -1.55 6.52
CA ALA A 65 -9.07 -2.46 7.66
C ALA A 65 -10.38 -2.40 8.42
N LYS A 66 -10.81 -3.54 8.90
CA LYS A 66 -12.06 -3.63 9.65
C LYS A 66 -11.98 -2.82 10.93
N VAL A 67 -13.04 -2.11 11.22
CA VAL A 67 -13.17 -1.33 12.45
C VAL A 67 -14.10 -2.08 13.39
N ASP A 68 -13.66 -2.27 14.62
CA ASP A 68 -14.46 -2.94 15.64
C ASP A 68 -15.37 -1.96 16.38
#